data_75f9d301a29ed5433e8ba094f9dbdf42
#
_entry.id   75f9d301a29ed5433e8ba094f9dbdf42
#
_cell.length_a   1.000
_cell.length_b   1.000
_cell.length_c   1.000
_cell.angle_alpha   90.00
_cell.angle_beta   90.00
_cell.angle_gamma   90.00
#
_symmetry.space_group_name_H-M   'P 1'
#
loop_
_entity.id
_entity.type
_entity.pdbx_description
1 polymer ?
#
loop_
_entity_poly.entity_id
_entity_poly.type
_entity_poly.pdbx_seq_one_letter_code
_entity_poly.pdbx_strand_id
1 'polypeptide(L)'
;KKWACIGHELDYANRSWIQPGQWDTKKMQAWNEDAAKMYASWEKDIMVEEYQIEDAELVLTAYGISARICKSVVDILRKEGYKIGMIRPITVSPFPYASYDKINYDICKAVLDVEMSIPAQFVEDVEMGVKGRCAIETCLCSGGNIMSREAVIEAVKKILG
;
A
#
# COMPACT_ATOMS: atom_id res chain seq x y z
N LYS A 1 -2.76 -5.68 29.77
CA LYS A 1 -2.17 -4.33 29.79
C LYS A 1 -2.88 -3.48 30.84
N LYS A 2 -2.15 -2.73 31.66
CA LYS A 2 -2.71 -1.89 32.73
C LYS A 2 -3.68 -0.80 32.24
N TRP A 3 -3.62 -0.45 30.95
CA TRP A 3 -4.45 0.56 30.31
C TRP A 3 -5.58 -0.04 29.44
N ALA A 4 -5.78 -1.35 29.50
CA ALA A 4 -6.84 -1.96 28.70
C ALA A 4 -8.23 -1.49 29.13
N CYS A 5 -9.13 -1.31 28.18
CA CYS A 5 -10.52 -0.94 28.42
C CYS A 5 -11.33 -2.17 28.87
N ILE A 6 -11.12 -2.60 30.10
CA ILE A 6 -11.78 -3.79 30.69
C ILE A 6 -12.96 -3.43 31.65
N GLY A 7 -13.32 -2.14 31.70
CA GLY A 7 -14.20 -1.61 32.75
C GLY A 7 -13.43 -1.30 34.04
N HIS A 8 -14.04 -0.58 34.91
CA HIS A 8 -13.45 -0.18 36.21
C HIS A 8 -14.43 -0.26 37.38
N GLU A 9 -15.62 -0.83 37.18
CA GLU A 9 -16.63 -1.03 38.22
C GLU A 9 -16.87 0.24 39.07
N LEU A 10 -16.86 1.44 38.44
CA LEU A 10 -16.96 2.76 39.08
C LEU A 10 -15.73 3.18 39.92
N ASP A 11 -14.62 2.44 39.84
CA ASP A 11 -13.35 2.85 40.46
C ASP A 11 -12.64 3.92 39.60
N TYR A 12 -13.14 5.14 39.66
CA TYR A 12 -12.61 6.27 38.92
C TYR A 12 -11.19 6.68 39.33
N ALA A 13 -10.76 6.32 40.53
CA ALA A 13 -9.42 6.65 41.04
C ALA A 13 -8.32 5.83 40.35
N ASN A 14 -8.61 4.59 39.97
CA ASN A 14 -7.68 3.66 39.35
C ASN A 14 -7.88 3.50 37.83
N ARG A 15 -8.74 4.32 37.20
CA ARG A 15 -8.95 4.28 35.77
C ARG A 15 -7.68 4.68 35.02
N SER A 16 -7.40 3.96 33.94
CA SER A 16 -6.36 4.37 32.97
C SER A 16 -6.84 5.54 32.14
N TRP A 17 -6.06 6.60 32.11
CA TRP A 17 -6.34 7.79 31.33
C TRP A 17 -5.41 7.83 30.12
N ILE A 18 -5.97 7.76 28.92
CA ILE A 18 -5.23 7.91 27.67
C ILE A 18 -5.62 9.25 27.06
N GLN A 19 -4.69 10.19 27.05
CA GLN A 19 -4.90 11.51 26.51
C GLN A 19 -3.88 11.76 25.39
N PRO A 20 -4.34 12.06 24.17
CA PRO A 20 -3.44 12.24 23.03
C PRO A 20 -2.73 13.60 22.97
N GLY A 21 -2.92 14.47 23.96
CA GLY A 21 -2.37 15.83 23.98
C GLY A 21 -1.62 16.16 25.25
N GLN A 22 -0.73 17.13 25.16
CA GLN A 22 -0.03 17.76 26.27
C GLN A 22 -0.33 19.25 26.27
N TRP A 23 -0.65 19.83 27.44
CA TRP A 23 -0.88 21.27 27.60
C TRP A 23 0.46 22.06 27.60
N ASP A 24 1.57 21.42 28.00
CA ASP A 24 2.90 21.98 27.95
C ASP A 24 3.47 21.84 26.54
N THR A 25 3.66 22.97 25.85
CA THR A 25 4.11 22.99 24.47
C THR A 25 5.51 22.38 24.27
N LYS A 26 6.40 22.54 25.25
CA LYS A 26 7.76 21.94 25.19
C LYS A 26 7.71 20.43 25.31
N LYS A 27 6.87 19.92 26.22
CA LYS A 27 6.65 18.47 26.35
C LYS A 27 5.99 17.90 25.12
N MET A 28 5.03 18.62 24.51
CA MET A 28 4.39 18.20 23.28
C MET A 28 5.37 18.11 22.13
N GLN A 29 6.25 19.11 21.99
CA GLN A 29 7.31 19.07 20.97
C GLN A 29 8.26 17.87 21.18
N ALA A 30 8.77 17.68 22.38
CA ALA A 30 9.65 16.55 22.70
C ALA A 30 8.99 15.20 22.41
N TRP A 31 7.69 15.06 22.74
CA TRP A 31 6.93 13.86 22.41
C TRP A 31 6.81 13.62 20.89
N ASN A 32 6.55 14.68 20.11
CA ASN A 32 6.51 14.57 18.65
C ASN A 32 7.88 14.21 18.05
N GLU A 33 8.98 14.75 18.61
CA GLU A 33 10.34 14.38 18.18
C GLU A 33 10.65 12.90 18.46
N ASP A 34 10.23 12.39 19.62
CA ASP A 34 10.41 10.98 19.96
C ASP A 34 9.50 10.07 19.12
N ALA A 35 8.27 10.49 18.84
CA ALA A 35 7.37 9.78 17.91
C ALA A 35 7.97 9.72 16.49
N ALA A 36 8.53 10.82 16.00
CA ALA A 36 9.20 10.84 14.69
C ALA A 36 10.38 9.87 14.63
N LYS A 37 11.22 9.79 15.67
CA LYS A 37 12.31 8.80 15.76
C LYS A 37 11.77 7.37 15.77
N MET A 38 10.67 7.13 16.50
CA MET A 38 10.03 5.83 16.55
C MET A 38 9.50 5.42 15.16
N TYR A 39 8.80 6.30 14.45
CA TYR A 39 8.32 6.03 13.10
C TYR A 39 9.46 5.76 12.12
N ALA A 40 10.53 6.55 12.14
CA ALA A 40 11.71 6.31 11.32
C ALA A 40 12.35 4.94 11.61
N SER A 41 12.28 4.45 12.85
CA SER A 41 12.82 3.13 13.19
C SER A 41 12.04 1.95 12.59
N TRP A 42 10.82 2.17 12.10
CA TRP A 42 9.99 1.13 11.49
C TRP A 42 10.35 0.82 10.03
N GLU A 43 11.17 1.64 9.38
CA GLU A 43 11.62 1.37 8.00
C GLU A 43 12.25 -0.02 7.84
N LYS A 44 12.93 -0.53 8.87
CA LYS A 44 13.49 -1.89 8.89
C LYS A 44 12.44 -3.01 8.88
N ASP A 45 11.18 -2.69 9.20
CA ASP A 45 10.08 -3.64 9.28
C ASP A 45 9.25 -3.66 7.98
N ILE A 46 9.68 -2.92 6.95
CA ILE A 46 9.05 -2.93 5.63
C ILE A 46 9.10 -4.33 5.03
N MET A 47 7.93 -4.84 4.66
CA MET A 47 7.78 -6.08 3.93
C MET A 47 7.08 -5.83 2.61
N VAL A 48 7.67 -6.34 1.52
CA VAL A 48 7.16 -6.17 0.15
C VAL A 48 7.48 -7.41 -0.68
N GLU A 49 6.62 -7.74 -1.61
CA GLU A 49 6.88 -8.73 -2.66
C GLU A 49 7.01 -7.99 -4.00
N GLU A 50 8.17 -8.12 -4.63
CA GLU A 50 8.44 -7.67 -5.99
C GLU A 50 8.39 -8.92 -6.89
N TYR A 51 7.52 -8.92 -7.88
CA TYR A 51 7.27 -10.10 -8.68
C TYR A 51 7.38 -9.77 -10.17
N GLN A 52 8.45 -10.23 -10.82
CA GLN A 52 8.71 -10.10 -12.26
C GLN A 52 8.65 -8.66 -12.77
N ILE A 53 9.26 -7.71 -12.02
CA ILE A 53 9.21 -6.27 -12.35
C ILE A 53 10.35 -5.81 -13.28
N GLU A 54 11.42 -6.61 -13.45
CA GLU A 54 12.67 -6.20 -14.08
C GLU A 54 12.52 -5.85 -15.55
N ASP A 55 11.66 -6.57 -16.28
CA ASP A 55 11.38 -6.39 -17.70
C ASP A 55 9.94 -5.95 -17.98
N ALA A 56 9.22 -5.49 -16.96
CA ALA A 56 7.81 -5.20 -17.04
C ALA A 56 7.51 -3.90 -17.81
N GLU A 57 6.64 -3.98 -18.81
CA GLU A 57 6.07 -2.84 -19.52
C GLU A 57 4.86 -2.25 -18.79
N LEU A 58 4.29 -3.00 -17.84
CA LEU A 58 3.26 -2.57 -16.91
C LEU A 58 3.48 -3.24 -15.56
N VAL A 59 3.40 -2.48 -14.47
CA VAL A 59 3.50 -3.00 -13.12
C VAL A 59 2.16 -2.87 -12.42
N LEU A 60 1.59 -4.01 -11.99
CA LEU A 60 0.43 -4.02 -11.11
C LEU A 60 0.87 -3.66 -9.68
N THR A 61 0.08 -2.87 -8.98
CA THR A 61 0.29 -2.65 -7.56
C THR A 61 -1.00 -2.95 -6.80
N ALA A 62 -0.88 -3.72 -5.73
CA ALA A 62 -2.04 -4.19 -4.97
C ALA A 62 -1.61 -4.76 -3.62
N TYR A 63 -2.51 -4.80 -2.67
CA TYR A 63 -2.30 -5.46 -1.37
C TYR A 63 -3.44 -6.44 -1.05
N GLY A 64 -3.25 -7.24 -0.01
CA GLY A 64 -4.27 -8.17 0.49
C GLY A 64 -4.76 -9.17 -0.56
N ILE A 65 -6.09 -9.28 -0.71
CA ILE A 65 -6.72 -10.21 -1.65
C ILE A 65 -6.53 -9.77 -3.10
N SER A 66 -6.54 -8.47 -3.39
CA SER A 66 -6.29 -7.94 -4.72
C SER A 66 -4.92 -8.36 -5.23
N ALA A 67 -3.88 -8.35 -4.37
CA ALA A 67 -2.55 -8.79 -4.77
C ALA A 67 -2.49 -10.29 -5.13
N ARG A 68 -3.27 -11.14 -4.47
CA ARG A 68 -3.36 -12.56 -4.85
C ARG A 68 -3.95 -12.75 -6.24
N ILE A 69 -4.95 -11.94 -6.56
CA ILE A 69 -5.59 -11.93 -7.88
C ILE A 69 -4.61 -11.41 -8.92
N CYS A 70 -3.95 -10.28 -8.66
CA CYS A 70 -2.94 -9.68 -9.54
C CYS A 70 -1.80 -10.65 -9.84
N LYS A 71 -1.28 -11.37 -8.83
CA LYS A 71 -0.23 -12.38 -9.04
C LYS A 71 -0.65 -13.46 -10.03
N SER A 72 -1.89 -13.96 -9.89
CA SER A 72 -2.45 -14.92 -10.84
C SER A 72 -2.59 -14.33 -12.25
N VAL A 73 -2.96 -13.05 -12.37
CA VAL A 73 -3.04 -12.35 -13.66
C VAL A 73 -1.65 -12.20 -14.29
N VAL A 74 -0.62 -11.87 -13.51
CA VAL A 74 0.76 -11.84 -14.01
C VAL A 74 1.14 -13.19 -14.61
N ASP A 75 0.90 -14.30 -13.89
CA ASP A 75 1.23 -15.64 -14.37
C ASP A 75 0.49 -16.01 -15.65
N ILE A 76 -0.77 -15.60 -15.80
CA ILE A 76 -1.58 -15.87 -16.99
C ILE A 76 -1.06 -15.05 -18.18
N LEU A 77 -0.95 -13.74 -18.02
CA LEU A 77 -0.61 -12.85 -19.13
C LEU A 77 0.84 -12.98 -19.57
N ARG A 78 1.75 -13.35 -18.67
CA ARG A 78 3.14 -13.67 -19.07
C ARG A 78 3.21 -14.89 -19.98
N LYS A 79 2.35 -15.89 -19.80
CA LYS A 79 2.25 -17.04 -20.73
C LYS A 79 1.69 -16.63 -22.09
N GLU A 80 0.91 -15.56 -22.15
CA GLU A 80 0.40 -14.95 -23.39
C GLU A 80 1.42 -13.99 -24.04
N GLY A 81 2.59 -13.78 -23.41
CA GLY A 81 3.66 -12.94 -23.94
C GLY A 81 3.69 -11.49 -23.46
N TYR A 82 2.75 -11.09 -22.58
CA TYR A 82 2.75 -9.75 -21.98
C TYR A 82 3.84 -9.63 -20.91
N LYS A 83 4.63 -8.56 -20.97
CA LYS A 83 5.64 -8.23 -19.96
C LYS A 83 5.05 -7.41 -18.85
N ILE A 84 4.46 -8.06 -17.87
CA ILE A 84 3.87 -7.42 -16.69
C ILE A 84 4.50 -7.94 -15.42
N GLY A 85 4.57 -7.10 -14.40
CA GLY A 85 5.06 -7.44 -13.08
C GLY A 85 4.11 -6.97 -12.00
N MET A 86 4.48 -7.19 -10.73
CA MET A 86 3.68 -6.76 -9.60
C MET A 86 4.57 -6.29 -8.45
N ILE A 87 4.21 -5.19 -7.82
CA ILE A 87 4.67 -4.77 -6.50
C ILE A 87 3.51 -4.97 -5.51
N ARG A 88 3.74 -5.78 -4.50
CA ARG A 88 2.79 -6.03 -3.43
C ARG A 88 3.33 -5.53 -2.10
N PRO A 89 2.91 -4.38 -1.61
CA PRO A 89 3.13 -4.01 -0.21
C PRO A 89 2.48 -5.03 0.72
N ILE A 90 3.26 -5.57 1.66
CA ILE A 90 2.77 -6.42 2.76
C ILE A 90 2.57 -5.53 3.98
N THR A 91 3.52 -4.62 4.24
CA THR A 91 3.32 -3.46 5.12
C THR A 91 2.85 -2.27 4.30
N VAL A 92 1.82 -1.58 4.76
CA VAL A 92 1.33 -0.34 4.14
C VAL A 92 1.76 0.91 4.94
N SER A 93 2.24 0.72 6.15
CA SER A 93 2.87 1.76 6.97
C SER A 93 3.94 1.11 7.87
N PRO A 94 5.22 1.41 7.67
CA PRO A 94 5.78 2.24 6.60
C PRO A 94 5.58 1.62 5.20
N PHE A 95 5.45 2.49 4.19
CA PHE A 95 5.20 2.08 2.81
C PHE A 95 6.52 1.79 2.06
N PRO A 96 6.59 0.78 1.19
CA PRO A 96 7.82 0.38 0.50
C PRO A 96 8.11 1.24 -0.73
N TYR A 97 8.28 2.54 -0.58
CA TYR A 97 8.55 3.47 -1.68
C TYR A 97 9.77 3.07 -2.53
N ALA A 98 10.82 2.53 -1.88
CA ALA A 98 12.04 2.10 -2.56
C ALA A 98 11.82 0.99 -3.61
N SER A 99 10.76 0.18 -3.49
CA SER A 99 10.43 -0.84 -4.48
C SER A 99 9.99 -0.24 -5.81
N TYR A 100 9.38 0.93 -5.79
CA TYR A 100 8.99 1.64 -7.01
C TYR A 100 10.19 2.26 -7.73
N ASP A 101 11.30 2.51 -7.03
CA ASP A 101 12.54 2.97 -7.67
C ASP A 101 13.25 1.87 -8.47
N LYS A 102 12.87 0.60 -8.30
CA LYS A 102 13.40 -0.55 -9.05
C LYS A 102 12.69 -0.79 -10.40
N ILE A 103 11.56 -0.12 -10.65
CA ILE A 103 10.85 -0.21 -11.92
C ILE A 103 11.73 0.40 -13.01
N ASN A 104 11.88 -0.32 -14.13
CA ASN A 104 12.54 0.22 -15.30
C ASN A 104 11.59 1.15 -16.07
N TYR A 105 11.64 2.43 -15.76
CA TYR A 105 10.77 3.45 -16.36
C TYR A 105 11.08 3.76 -17.83
N ASP A 106 12.19 3.27 -18.39
CA ASP A 106 12.46 3.39 -19.83
C ASP A 106 11.52 2.51 -20.67
N ILE A 107 10.98 1.45 -20.07
CA ILE A 107 10.07 0.50 -20.72
C ILE A 107 8.68 0.43 -20.06
N CYS A 108 8.57 0.76 -18.79
CA CYS A 108 7.31 0.71 -18.06
C CYS A 108 6.39 1.86 -18.51
N LYS A 109 5.30 1.54 -19.17
CA LYS A 109 4.32 2.50 -19.69
C LYS A 109 3.42 3.05 -18.59
N ALA A 110 3.03 2.19 -17.64
CA ALA A 110 2.14 2.56 -16.56
C ALA A 110 2.29 1.66 -15.32
N VAL A 111 1.86 2.17 -14.18
CA VAL A 111 1.54 1.38 -12.99
C VAL A 111 0.02 1.30 -12.88
N LEU A 112 -0.51 0.09 -12.72
CA LEU A 112 -1.95 -0.15 -12.53
C LEU A 112 -2.21 -0.47 -11.05
N ASP A 113 -2.84 0.45 -10.37
CA ASP A 113 -3.35 0.26 -9.01
C ASP A 113 -4.64 -0.56 -9.02
N VAL A 114 -4.64 -1.66 -8.27
CA VAL A 114 -5.79 -2.58 -8.17
C VAL A 114 -6.26 -2.67 -6.73
N GLU A 115 -7.33 -1.95 -6.43
CA GLU A 115 -7.85 -1.88 -5.07
C GLU A 115 -9.37 -2.06 -4.95
N MET A 116 -9.81 -2.42 -3.75
CA MET A 116 -11.22 -2.67 -3.45
C MET A 116 -11.85 -1.50 -2.70
N SER A 117 -11.58 -0.27 -3.16
CA SER A 117 -12.14 0.98 -2.66
C SER A 117 -12.54 1.91 -3.82
N ILE A 118 -13.61 2.67 -3.64
CA ILE A 118 -14.08 3.72 -4.53
C ILE A 118 -14.51 4.91 -3.66
N PRO A 119 -13.86 6.09 -3.79
CA PRO A 119 -12.71 6.34 -4.67
C PRO A 119 -11.45 5.59 -4.26
N ALA A 120 -10.46 5.55 -5.16
CA ALA A 120 -9.15 4.99 -4.88
C ALA A 120 -8.50 5.72 -3.69
N GLN A 121 -7.81 4.98 -2.84
CA GLN A 121 -7.11 5.50 -1.65
C GLN A 121 -5.63 5.11 -1.65
N PHE A 122 -5.34 3.87 -1.99
CA PHE A 122 -3.99 3.34 -2.06
C PHE A 122 -3.15 4.02 -3.16
N VAL A 123 -3.79 4.51 -4.18
CA VAL A 123 -3.17 5.24 -5.30
C VAL A 123 -2.32 6.43 -4.83
N GLU A 124 -2.67 7.10 -3.74
CA GLU A 124 -1.91 8.25 -3.22
C GLU A 124 -0.48 7.84 -2.81
N ASP A 125 -0.32 6.70 -2.13
CA ASP A 125 0.99 6.16 -1.79
C ASP A 125 1.74 5.68 -3.04
N VAL A 126 1.03 5.11 -4.02
CA VAL A 126 1.59 4.71 -5.32
C VAL A 126 2.15 5.91 -6.07
N GLU A 127 1.42 7.01 -6.11
CA GLU A 127 1.86 8.29 -6.72
C GLU A 127 3.16 8.79 -6.08
N MET A 128 3.25 8.74 -4.75
CA MET A 128 4.46 9.08 -4.02
C MET A 128 5.64 8.16 -4.36
N GLY A 129 5.37 6.89 -4.63
CA GLY A 129 6.39 5.91 -5.04
C GLY A 129 6.83 6.10 -6.49
N VAL A 130 5.88 6.29 -7.40
CA VAL A 130 6.13 6.47 -8.84
C VAL A 130 6.77 7.82 -9.17
N LYS A 131 6.46 8.87 -8.40
CA LYS A 131 7.07 10.22 -8.54
C LYS A 131 6.89 10.82 -9.93
N GLY A 132 5.75 10.55 -10.58
CA GLY A 132 5.43 11.06 -11.91
C GLY A 132 6.25 10.49 -13.07
N ARG A 133 6.98 9.38 -12.85
CA ARG A 133 7.87 8.78 -13.86
C ARG A 133 7.14 8.00 -14.95
N CYS A 134 5.91 7.56 -14.71
CA CYS A 134 5.01 6.99 -15.72
C CYS A 134 3.54 7.28 -15.36
N ALA A 135 2.62 6.91 -16.23
CA ALA A 135 1.20 7.00 -15.97
C ALA A 135 0.78 6.07 -14.81
N ILE A 136 -0.25 6.47 -14.07
CA ILE A 136 -0.90 5.62 -13.07
C ILE A 136 -2.36 5.47 -13.48
N GLU A 137 -2.79 4.22 -13.60
CA GLU A 137 -4.15 3.84 -13.92
C GLU A 137 -4.75 3.08 -12.74
N THR A 138 -6.07 3.02 -12.64
CA THR A 138 -6.75 2.33 -11.55
C THR A 138 -7.72 1.28 -12.05
N CYS A 139 -7.80 0.15 -11.34
CA CYS A 139 -8.82 -0.87 -11.52
C CYS A 139 -9.51 -1.11 -10.17
N LEU A 140 -10.73 -0.60 -10.04
CA LEU A 140 -11.41 -0.47 -8.76
C LEU A 140 -12.68 -1.31 -8.69
N CYS A 141 -12.98 -1.83 -7.50
CA CYS A 141 -14.31 -2.30 -7.12
C CYS A 141 -14.61 -1.94 -5.67
N SER A 142 -15.86 -2.02 -5.23
CA SER A 142 -16.23 -1.70 -3.85
C SER A 142 -17.59 -2.30 -3.47
N GLY A 143 -18.12 -1.96 -2.31
CA GLY A 143 -19.45 -2.35 -1.86
C GLY A 143 -19.60 -3.85 -1.56
N GLY A 144 -18.52 -4.52 -1.13
CA GLY A 144 -18.50 -5.96 -0.86
C GLY A 144 -18.22 -6.82 -2.09
N ASN A 145 -18.06 -6.22 -3.27
CA ASN A 145 -17.63 -6.94 -4.46
C ASN A 145 -16.14 -7.33 -4.34
N ILE A 146 -15.81 -8.50 -4.85
CA ILE A 146 -14.43 -8.96 -4.93
C ILE A 146 -13.90 -8.67 -6.33
N MET A 147 -12.67 -8.15 -6.41
CA MET A 147 -11.98 -7.93 -7.68
C MET A 147 -11.95 -9.22 -8.50
N SER A 148 -12.31 -9.17 -9.77
CA SER A 148 -12.21 -10.32 -10.66
C SER A 148 -10.90 -10.32 -11.45
N ARG A 149 -10.40 -11.50 -11.80
CA ARG A 149 -9.22 -11.62 -12.69
C ARG A 149 -9.49 -11.04 -14.07
N GLU A 150 -10.70 -11.26 -14.56
CA GLU A 150 -11.16 -10.81 -15.88
C GLU A 150 -11.10 -9.27 -15.96
N ALA A 151 -11.56 -8.56 -14.94
CA ALA A 151 -11.49 -7.10 -14.89
C ALA A 151 -10.05 -6.59 -14.91
N VAL A 152 -9.14 -7.23 -14.16
CA VAL A 152 -7.71 -6.84 -14.15
C VAL A 152 -7.06 -7.15 -15.50
N ILE A 153 -7.36 -8.32 -16.11
CA ILE A 153 -6.85 -8.69 -17.45
C ILE A 153 -7.31 -7.68 -18.50
N GLU A 154 -8.58 -7.29 -18.46
CA GLU A 154 -9.14 -6.30 -19.39
C GLU A 154 -8.45 -4.94 -19.23
N ALA A 155 -8.27 -4.49 -17.99
CA ALA A 155 -7.55 -3.25 -17.71
C ALA A 155 -6.11 -3.28 -18.22
N VAL A 156 -5.38 -4.38 -18.01
CA VAL A 156 -4.01 -4.56 -18.53
C VAL A 156 -3.98 -4.52 -20.06
N LYS A 157 -4.86 -5.27 -20.72
CA LYS A 157 -4.92 -5.32 -22.20
C LYS A 157 -5.32 -3.96 -22.80
N LYS A 158 -6.17 -3.19 -22.11
CA LYS A 158 -6.51 -1.83 -22.55
C LYS A 158 -5.32 -0.87 -22.51
N ILE A 159 -4.42 -1.02 -21.54
CA ILE A 159 -3.24 -0.16 -21.38
C ILE A 159 -2.12 -0.55 -22.34
N LEU A 160 -1.91 -1.84 -22.55
CA LEU A 160 -0.79 -2.33 -23.37
C LEU A 160 -1.12 -2.44 -24.86
N GLY A 161 -2.39 -2.55 -25.21
CA GLY A 161 -2.88 -2.66 -26.60
C GLY A 161 -3.12 -4.12 -26.99
#